data_626fb133e27ab9eb7872ba4c78485034
#
_entry.id   626fb133e27ab9eb7872ba4c78485034
#
_cell.length_a   1.000
_cell.length_b   1.000
_cell.length_c   1.000
_cell.angle_alpha   90.00
_cell.angle_beta   90.00
_cell.angle_gamma   90.00
#
_symmetry.space_group_name_H-M   'P 1'
#
loop_
_entity.id
_entity.type
_entity.pdbx_description
1 polymer ?
#
loop_
_entity_poly.entity_id
_entity_poly.type
_entity_poly.pdbx_seq_one_letter_code
_entity_poly.pdbx_strand_id
1 'polypeptide(L)'
;MRSLVATTALALAAAVPAAASLPKPGVLVPGRSLGGVRLGESPRAVRAELGTFYGTCRDCRRRTWYFTYGSFDRHGLAVEFAQGRVAGVYTLWRPTGWHGPHRLGFGTSVLAVHRLTGASRTIRCGGYDALVRDSGGARTAYYLVQGRLWGFGLFGRGTSTCR
;
A
#
# COMPACT_ATOMS: atom_id res chain seq x y z
N MET A 1 -8.00 61.07 -36.49
CA MET A 1 -7.11 59.99 -36.06
C MET A 1 -7.62 59.51 -34.70
N ARG A 2 -8.23 58.34 -34.60
CA ARG A 2 -8.74 57.72 -33.36
C ARG A 2 -7.89 56.50 -33.08
N SER A 3 -7.07 56.58 -32.00
CA SER A 3 -6.25 55.45 -31.52
C SER A 3 -7.13 54.47 -30.74
N LEU A 4 -7.21 53.24 -31.22
CA LEU A 4 -7.79 52.11 -30.50
C LEU A 4 -6.73 51.50 -29.58
N VAL A 5 -6.95 51.54 -28.27
CA VAL A 5 -6.14 50.88 -27.28
C VAL A 5 -6.75 49.49 -27.07
N ALA A 6 -6.01 48.47 -27.49
CA ALA A 6 -6.38 47.07 -27.28
C ALA A 6 -5.91 46.62 -25.88
N THR A 7 -6.86 46.34 -25.01
CA THR A 7 -6.58 45.80 -23.65
C THR A 7 -6.54 44.27 -23.70
N THR A 8 -5.36 43.70 -23.60
CA THR A 8 -5.16 42.25 -23.54
C THR A 8 -5.40 41.79 -22.09
N ALA A 9 -6.49 41.07 -21.85
CA ALA A 9 -6.76 40.46 -20.55
C ALA A 9 -5.97 39.12 -20.43
N LEU A 10 -5.00 39.08 -19.53
CA LEU A 10 -4.28 37.85 -19.16
C LEU A 10 -5.14 37.02 -18.22
N ALA A 11 -5.69 35.91 -18.72
CA ALA A 11 -6.39 34.94 -17.88
C ALA A 11 -5.35 34.09 -17.11
N LEU A 12 -5.21 34.30 -15.80
CA LEU A 12 -4.49 33.41 -14.91
C LEU A 12 -5.31 32.12 -14.73
N ALA A 13 -4.90 31.05 -15.39
CA ALA A 13 -5.41 29.72 -15.11
C ALA A 13 -4.86 29.25 -13.75
N ALA A 14 -5.70 29.30 -12.71
CA ALA A 14 -5.38 28.71 -11.41
C ALA A 14 -5.25 27.20 -11.59
N ALA A 15 -4.01 26.66 -11.47
CA ALA A 15 -3.76 25.24 -11.40
C ALA A 15 -4.37 24.70 -10.11
N VAL A 16 -5.52 24.02 -10.21
CA VAL A 16 -6.11 23.27 -9.10
C VAL A 16 -5.12 22.15 -8.75
N PRO A 17 -4.59 22.08 -7.50
CA PRO A 17 -3.75 20.97 -7.12
C PRO A 17 -4.58 19.70 -7.24
N ALA A 18 -4.12 18.77 -8.09
CA ALA A 18 -4.70 17.44 -8.18
C ALA A 18 -4.64 16.83 -6.78
N ALA A 19 -5.80 16.66 -6.14
CA ALA A 19 -5.89 15.92 -4.89
C ALA A 19 -5.28 14.55 -5.16
N ALA A 20 -4.19 14.23 -4.44
CA ALA A 20 -3.55 12.93 -4.51
C ALA A 20 -4.55 11.91 -3.95
N SER A 21 -5.41 11.38 -4.84
CA SER A 21 -6.21 10.22 -4.52
C SER A 21 -5.24 9.05 -4.40
N LEU A 22 -5.30 8.34 -3.28
CA LEU A 22 -4.68 7.03 -3.19
C LEU A 22 -5.06 6.21 -4.41
N PRO A 23 -4.14 5.35 -4.85
CA PRO A 23 -4.40 4.50 -5.98
C PRO A 23 -5.70 3.73 -5.72
N LYS A 24 -6.42 3.49 -6.77
CA LYS A 24 -7.64 2.67 -6.84
C LYS A 24 -7.54 1.49 -5.87
N PRO A 25 -8.65 1.03 -5.27
CA PRO A 25 -8.65 -0.09 -4.35
C PRO A 25 -7.69 -1.17 -4.81
N GLY A 26 -6.65 -1.44 -3.98
CA GLY A 26 -5.49 -2.18 -4.43
C GLY A 26 -5.73 -3.67 -4.46
N VAL A 27 -5.01 -4.32 -5.34
CA VAL A 27 -4.98 -5.77 -5.49
C VAL A 27 -3.70 -6.32 -4.90
N LEU A 28 -3.81 -7.37 -4.08
CA LEU A 28 -2.69 -8.21 -3.73
C LEU A 28 -2.50 -9.26 -4.84
N VAL A 29 -1.34 -9.25 -5.48
CA VAL A 29 -0.84 -10.35 -6.33
C VAL A 29 0.24 -11.08 -5.52
N PRO A 30 -0.05 -12.28 -4.96
CA PRO A 30 0.86 -12.99 -4.07
C PRO A 30 2.26 -13.16 -4.66
N GLY A 31 3.28 -12.89 -3.86
CA GLY A 31 4.68 -12.98 -4.27
C GLY A 31 5.13 -11.91 -5.26
N ARG A 32 4.26 -11.02 -5.74
CA ARG A 32 4.56 -10.11 -6.82
C ARG A 32 4.36 -8.62 -6.48
N SER A 33 3.17 -8.22 -6.08
CA SER A 33 2.84 -6.81 -5.81
C SER A 33 1.69 -6.65 -4.82
N LEU A 34 1.64 -5.49 -4.17
CA LEU A 34 0.50 -5.04 -3.38
C LEU A 34 0.22 -3.57 -3.73
N GLY A 35 -0.99 -3.28 -4.21
CA GLY A 35 -1.37 -1.94 -4.66
C GLY A 35 -0.48 -1.40 -5.79
N GLY A 36 -0.05 -2.26 -6.73
CA GLY A 36 0.86 -1.91 -7.81
C GLY A 36 2.35 -1.93 -7.43
N VAL A 37 2.69 -1.75 -6.14
CA VAL A 37 4.08 -1.70 -5.65
C VAL A 37 4.70 -3.10 -5.57
N ARG A 38 5.92 -3.24 -6.08
CA ARG A 38 6.71 -4.48 -6.08
C ARG A 38 7.91 -4.38 -5.15
N LEU A 39 8.36 -5.51 -4.63
CA LEU A 39 9.65 -5.58 -3.92
C LEU A 39 10.81 -5.21 -4.85
N GLY A 40 11.81 -4.53 -4.29
CA GLY A 40 13.01 -4.11 -5.04
C GLY A 40 12.82 -2.83 -5.86
N GLU A 41 11.64 -2.27 -5.95
CA GLU A 41 11.42 -1.00 -6.64
C GLU A 41 12.11 0.18 -5.95
N SER A 42 12.45 1.21 -6.74
CA SER A 42 13.03 2.45 -6.22
C SER A 42 11.95 3.36 -5.63
N PRO A 43 12.32 4.30 -4.73
CA PRO A 43 11.38 5.32 -4.24
C PRO A 43 10.74 6.16 -5.36
N ARG A 44 11.45 6.35 -6.47
CA ARG A 44 10.90 7.05 -7.66
C ARG A 44 9.76 6.25 -8.29
N ALA A 45 9.93 4.93 -8.45
CA ALA A 45 8.87 4.06 -8.98
C ALA A 45 7.63 4.04 -8.06
N VAL A 46 7.85 3.96 -6.75
CA VAL A 46 6.74 4.04 -5.77
C VAL A 46 5.98 5.35 -5.88
N ARG A 47 6.67 6.49 -6.03
CA ARG A 47 5.99 7.78 -6.25
C ARG A 47 5.25 7.85 -7.58
N ALA A 48 5.76 7.22 -8.62
CA ALA A 48 5.06 7.15 -9.91
C ALA A 48 3.75 6.33 -9.80
N GLU A 49 3.74 5.28 -8.98
CA GLU A 49 2.57 4.42 -8.77
C GLU A 49 1.57 5.02 -7.77
N LEU A 50 2.05 5.50 -6.61
CA LEU A 50 1.21 5.91 -5.48
C LEU A 50 1.09 7.42 -5.31
N GLY A 51 1.78 8.22 -6.13
CA GLY A 51 1.81 9.67 -6.00
C GLY A 51 2.85 10.17 -5.00
N THR A 52 2.83 11.49 -4.78
CA THR A 52 3.82 12.19 -3.94
C THR A 52 3.29 12.58 -2.57
N PHE A 53 2.01 12.35 -2.32
CA PHE A 53 1.38 12.64 -1.02
C PHE A 53 1.52 11.44 -0.09
N TYR A 54 2.48 11.50 0.82
CA TYR A 54 2.73 10.46 1.82
C TYR A 54 3.34 11.03 3.09
N GLY A 55 3.00 10.41 4.22
CA GLY A 55 3.68 10.62 5.50
C GLY A 55 4.96 9.80 5.60
N THR A 56 5.89 10.22 6.45
CA THR A 56 7.11 9.47 6.75
C THR A 56 7.21 9.16 8.23
N CYS A 57 7.65 7.95 8.56
CA CYS A 57 7.99 7.63 9.94
C CYS A 57 9.39 8.15 10.29
N ARG A 58 9.50 8.95 11.36
CA ARG A 58 10.79 9.49 11.84
C ARG A 58 11.57 8.46 12.67
N ASP A 59 10.86 7.71 13.52
CA ASP A 59 11.46 6.81 14.50
C ASP A 59 11.35 5.32 14.13
N CYS A 60 10.94 5.01 12.90
CA CYS A 60 10.86 3.65 12.43
C CYS A 60 12.26 3.09 12.14
N ARG A 61 12.49 1.83 12.53
CA ARG A 61 13.73 1.10 12.24
C ARG A 61 14.13 1.11 10.76
N ARG A 62 13.12 1.22 9.87
CA ARG A 62 13.30 1.34 8.42
C ARG A 62 12.58 2.59 7.92
N ARG A 63 13.12 3.20 6.87
CA ARG A 63 12.42 4.29 6.17
C ARG A 63 11.09 3.78 5.68
N THR A 64 9.99 4.35 6.18
CA THR A 64 8.63 3.93 5.85
C THR A 64 7.83 5.12 5.36
N TRP A 65 7.13 4.94 4.25
CA TRP A 65 6.19 5.88 3.69
C TRP A 65 4.76 5.38 3.90
N TYR A 66 3.89 6.28 4.33
CA TYR A 66 2.48 6.01 4.58
C TYR A 66 1.63 6.76 3.57
N PHE A 67 0.93 6.03 2.73
CA PHE A 67 -0.03 6.54 1.76
C PHE A 67 -1.43 6.31 2.32
N THR A 68 -2.11 7.38 2.72
CA THR A 68 -3.45 7.32 3.33
C THR A 68 -4.47 8.04 2.46
N TYR A 69 -5.77 7.71 2.60
CA TYR A 69 -6.82 8.31 1.77
C TYR A 69 -7.11 9.78 2.10
N GLY A 70 -6.56 10.28 3.18
CA GLY A 70 -6.66 11.68 3.60
C GLY A 70 -5.66 11.98 4.72
N SER A 71 -5.46 13.25 5.05
CA SER A 71 -4.44 13.71 6.00
C SER A 71 -4.58 13.09 7.40
N PHE A 72 -5.78 12.69 7.79
CA PHE A 72 -6.08 12.07 9.09
C PHE A 72 -6.67 10.66 8.97
N ASP A 73 -6.71 10.12 7.76
CA ASP A 73 -7.20 8.77 7.54
C ASP A 73 -6.14 7.74 7.97
N ARG A 74 -6.58 6.70 8.67
CA ARG A 74 -5.72 5.60 9.10
C ARG A 74 -5.64 4.47 8.07
N HIS A 75 -6.52 4.48 7.07
CA HIS A 75 -6.58 3.47 6.04
C HIS A 75 -5.58 3.78 4.92
N GLY A 76 -4.97 2.77 4.37
CA GLY A 76 -4.05 2.96 3.27
C GLY A 76 -3.01 1.87 3.12
N LEU A 77 -1.83 2.29 2.68
CA LEU A 77 -0.70 1.44 2.38
C LEU A 77 0.57 2.00 3.01
N ALA A 78 1.38 1.13 3.60
CA ALA A 78 2.73 1.47 4.02
C ALA A 78 3.76 0.80 3.11
N VAL A 79 4.80 1.53 2.76
CA VAL A 79 5.93 1.03 1.96
C VAL A 79 7.22 1.23 2.76
N GLU A 80 7.90 0.12 3.03
CA GLU A 80 9.19 0.10 3.72
C GLU A 80 10.35 -0.03 2.76
N PHE A 81 11.41 0.72 3.02
CA PHE A 81 12.62 0.69 2.22
C PHE A 81 13.81 0.16 3.02
N ALA A 82 14.62 -0.68 2.37
CA ALA A 82 15.94 -1.07 2.83
C ALA A 82 16.92 -0.84 1.67
N GLN A 83 18.07 -0.24 1.95
CA GLN A 83 19.11 0.06 0.96
C GLN A 83 18.55 0.79 -0.30
N GLY A 84 17.59 1.71 -0.10
CA GLY A 84 16.97 2.47 -1.19
C GLY A 84 16.01 1.68 -2.08
N ARG A 85 15.60 0.48 -1.67
CA ARG A 85 14.67 -0.39 -2.40
C ARG A 85 13.50 -0.80 -1.52
N VAL A 86 12.34 -1.05 -2.12
CA VAL A 86 11.17 -1.58 -1.42
C VAL A 86 11.51 -2.95 -0.81
N ALA A 87 11.48 -3.04 0.51
CA ALA A 87 11.69 -4.26 1.28
C ALA A 87 10.40 -4.87 1.80
N GLY A 88 9.35 -4.07 1.91
CA GLY A 88 8.04 -4.51 2.35
C GLY A 88 6.97 -3.50 1.96
N VAL A 89 5.78 -4.00 1.75
CA VAL A 89 4.56 -3.21 1.52
C VAL A 89 3.40 -3.90 2.22
N TYR A 90 2.56 -3.13 2.93
CA TYR A 90 1.45 -3.69 3.70
C TYR A 90 0.30 -2.71 3.85
N THR A 91 -0.91 -3.23 3.99
CA THR A 91 -2.09 -2.40 4.23
C THR A 91 -2.09 -1.85 5.65
N LEU A 92 -2.54 -0.60 5.78
CA LEU A 92 -2.81 0.05 7.06
C LEU A 92 -4.30 -0.08 7.36
N TRP A 93 -4.65 -0.58 8.54
CA TRP A 93 -6.04 -0.84 8.91
C TRP A 93 -6.75 -1.65 7.80
N ARG A 94 -8.06 -1.59 7.69
CA ARG A 94 -8.83 -2.28 6.65
C ARG A 94 -9.19 -1.31 5.51
N PRO A 95 -8.32 -1.03 4.55
CA PRO A 95 -8.65 -0.12 3.46
C PRO A 95 -9.78 -0.70 2.61
N THR A 96 -10.84 0.08 2.40
CA THR A 96 -12.02 -0.35 1.67
C THR A 96 -11.70 -0.70 0.21
N GLY A 97 -12.27 -1.79 -0.28
CA GLY A 97 -12.12 -2.22 -1.67
C GLY A 97 -10.85 -2.98 -2.00
N TRP A 98 -9.92 -3.15 -1.05
CA TRP A 98 -8.72 -3.96 -1.25
C TRP A 98 -9.06 -5.45 -1.24
N HIS A 99 -8.48 -6.20 -2.15
CA HIS A 99 -8.72 -7.64 -2.27
C HIS A 99 -7.47 -8.40 -2.71
N GLY A 100 -7.45 -9.67 -2.41
CA GLY A 100 -6.44 -10.63 -2.84
C GLY A 100 -6.95 -11.50 -4.00
N PRO A 101 -6.23 -12.61 -4.30
CA PRO A 101 -6.65 -13.58 -5.32
C PRO A 101 -8.04 -14.14 -4.99
N HIS A 102 -8.76 -14.55 -6.04
CA HIS A 102 -10.14 -15.06 -5.92
C HIS A 102 -11.09 -14.11 -5.21
N ARG A 103 -10.86 -12.77 -5.35
CA ARG A 103 -11.63 -11.72 -4.68
C ARG A 103 -11.62 -11.85 -3.14
N LEU A 104 -10.55 -12.40 -2.59
CA LEU A 104 -10.35 -12.55 -1.16
C LEU A 104 -10.40 -11.18 -0.48
N GLY A 105 -11.48 -10.89 0.21
CA GLY A 105 -11.76 -9.62 0.87
C GLY A 105 -11.63 -9.70 2.39
N PHE A 106 -11.71 -8.54 3.04
CA PHE A 106 -11.68 -8.46 4.49
C PHE A 106 -12.89 -9.15 5.14
N GLY A 107 -12.69 -9.70 6.33
CA GLY A 107 -13.70 -10.50 7.03
C GLY A 107 -13.73 -11.98 6.63
N THR A 108 -13.02 -12.37 5.57
CA THR A 108 -12.89 -13.79 5.17
C THR A 108 -12.28 -14.61 6.31
N SER A 109 -12.86 -15.78 6.59
CA SER A 109 -12.38 -16.67 7.66
C SER A 109 -10.98 -17.24 7.37
N VAL A 110 -10.21 -17.54 8.40
CA VAL A 110 -8.87 -18.13 8.29
C VAL A 110 -8.86 -19.41 7.44
N LEU A 111 -9.89 -20.27 7.57
CA LEU A 111 -10.01 -21.49 6.79
C LEU A 111 -10.16 -21.20 5.29
N ALA A 112 -10.96 -20.19 4.93
CA ALA A 112 -11.12 -19.79 3.54
C ALA A 112 -9.85 -19.14 3.00
N VAL A 113 -9.15 -18.29 3.80
CA VAL A 113 -7.85 -17.75 3.41
C VAL A 113 -6.86 -18.87 3.12
N HIS A 114 -6.72 -19.85 4.03
CA HIS A 114 -5.85 -21.00 3.85
C HIS A 114 -6.18 -21.76 2.55
N ARG A 115 -7.45 -22.10 2.33
CA ARG A 115 -7.92 -22.87 1.16
C ARG A 115 -7.67 -22.13 -0.15
N LEU A 116 -7.96 -20.81 -0.20
CA LEU A 116 -7.87 -20.03 -1.43
C LEU A 116 -6.44 -19.60 -1.78
N THR A 117 -5.54 -19.52 -0.80
CA THR A 117 -4.21 -18.96 -1.01
C THR A 117 -3.08 -19.99 -0.90
N GLY A 118 -3.34 -21.14 -0.29
CA GLY A 118 -2.32 -22.13 0.05
C GLY A 118 -1.33 -21.63 1.11
N ALA A 119 -1.62 -20.53 1.80
CA ALA A 119 -0.82 -20.05 2.92
C ALA A 119 -1.06 -20.97 4.12
N SER A 120 0.01 -21.52 4.71
CA SER A 120 -0.11 -22.57 5.73
C SER A 120 0.66 -22.29 7.02
N ARG A 121 1.61 -21.38 7.00
CA ARG A 121 2.41 -21.06 8.17
C ARG A 121 1.86 -19.84 8.87
N THR A 122 1.57 -19.95 10.16
CA THR A 122 1.11 -18.85 11.01
C THR A 122 2.29 -18.23 11.76
N ILE A 123 2.37 -16.90 11.77
CA ILE A 123 3.28 -16.11 12.59
C ILE A 123 2.42 -15.29 13.56
N ARG A 124 2.70 -15.42 14.86
CA ARG A 124 2.04 -14.60 15.89
C ARG A 124 2.71 -13.24 16.00
N CYS A 125 1.94 -12.18 15.93
CA CYS A 125 2.40 -10.77 15.89
C CYS A 125 1.88 -9.94 17.09
N GLY A 126 1.73 -10.55 18.26
CA GLY A 126 1.15 -9.87 19.41
C GLY A 126 -0.38 -9.86 19.37
N GLY A 127 -1.01 -8.78 18.97
CA GLY A 127 -2.48 -8.66 18.93
C GLY A 127 -3.17 -9.27 17.70
N TYR A 128 -2.43 -9.88 16.77
CA TYR A 128 -2.95 -10.47 15.55
C TYR A 128 -2.03 -11.59 15.02
N ASP A 129 -2.53 -12.39 14.11
CA ASP A 129 -1.76 -13.43 13.42
C ASP A 129 -1.49 -13.04 11.95
N ALA A 130 -0.40 -13.52 11.41
CA ALA A 130 -0.12 -13.47 9.98
C ALA A 130 -0.07 -14.89 9.42
N LEU A 131 -1.02 -15.25 8.57
CA LEU A 131 -0.95 -16.46 7.77
C LEU A 131 -0.09 -16.17 6.54
N VAL A 132 1.00 -16.92 6.33
CA VAL A 132 2.00 -16.57 5.33
C VAL A 132 2.22 -17.65 4.30
N ARG A 133 2.59 -17.20 3.09
CA ARG A 133 3.06 -18.03 1.98
C ARG A 133 4.35 -17.44 1.44
N ASP A 134 5.39 -18.26 1.37
CA ASP A 134 6.65 -17.90 0.74
C ASP A 134 6.64 -18.34 -0.74
N SER A 135 7.05 -17.45 -1.65
CA SER A 135 7.13 -17.73 -3.08
C SER A 135 8.19 -16.83 -3.73
N GLY A 136 9.11 -17.42 -4.49
CA GLY A 136 10.04 -16.68 -5.35
C GLY A 136 10.92 -15.63 -4.65
N GLY A 137 11.24 -15.78 -3.37
CA GLY A 137 12.01 -14.78 -2.62
C GLY A 137 11.17 -13.72 -1.90
N ALA A 138 9.86 -13.75 -2.11
CA ALA A 138 8.90 -12.91 -1.43
C ALA A 138 8.06 -13.70 -0.43
N ARG A 139 7.60 -13.03 0.61
CA ARG A 139 6.62 -13.53 1.57
C ARG A 139 5.35 -12.73 1.45
N THR A 140 4.25 -13.40 1.12
CA THR A 140 2.91 -12.85 1.18
C THR A 140 2.32 -13.14 2.56
N ALA A 141 1.76 -12.11 3.20
CA ALA A 141 1.11 -12.22 4.49
C ALA A 141 -0.38 -11.84 4.38
N TYR A 142 -1.20 -12.59 5.08
CA TYR A 142 -2.62 -12.36 5.28
C TYR A 142 -2.82 -12.13 6.78
N TYR A 143 -3.04 -10.89 7.16
CA TYR A 143 -3.20 -10.52 8.57
C TYR A 143 -4.59 -10.89 9.07
N LEU A 144 -4.63 -11.55 10.21
CA LEU A 144 -5.84 -12.08 10.81
C LEU A 144 -6.06 -11.46 12.19
N VAL A 145 -7.22 -10.91 12.41
CA VAL A 145 -7.71 -10.49 13.72
C VAL A 145 -8.94 -11.32 14.06
N GLN A 146 -8.92 -11.97 15.20
CA GLN A 146 -10.00 -12.88 15.64
C GLN A 146 -10.39 -13.92 14.56
N GLY A 147 -9.37 -14.49 13.87
CA GLY A 147 -9.57 -15.52 12.84
C GLY A 147 -10.18 -15.01 11.53
N ARG A 148 -10.26 -13.70 11.33
CA ARG A 148 -10.77 -13.08 10.10
C ARG A 148 -9.72 -12.21 9.42
N LEU A 149 -9.70 -12.24 8.09
CA LEU A 149 -8.79 -11.43 7.29
C LEU A 149 -9.01 -9.93 7.55
N TRP A 150 -7.93 -9.25 7.89
CA TRP A 150 -7.93 -7.86 8.26
C TRP A 150 -7.00 -6.99 7.42
N GLY A 151 -5.97 -7.58 6.80
CA GLY A 151 -4.99 -6.87 5.99
C GLY A 151 -4.11 -7.80 5.18
N PHE A 152 -3.29 -7.19 4.34
CA PHE A 152 -2.34 -7.85 3.45
C PHE A 152 -0.93 -7.30 3.66
N GLY A 153 0.07 -8.13 3.38
CA GLY A 153 1.47 -7.72 3.34
C GLY A 153 2.26 -8.50 2.28
N LEU A 154 3.29 -7.85 1.74
CA LEU A 154 4.25 -8.44 0.84
C LEU A 154 5.66 -8.01 1.29
N PHE A 155 6.54 -8.95 1.56
CA PHE A 155 7.85 -8.70 2.16
C PHE A 155 8.95 -9.47 1.44
N GLY A 156 10.12 -8.84 1.35
CA GLY A 156 11.35 -9.52 0.95
C GLY A 156 11.85 -10.49 2.02
N ARG A 157 12.68 -11.45 1.63
CA ARG A 157 13.35 -12.36 2.57
C ARG A 157 14.12 -11.57 3.63
N GLY A 158 14.06 -12.01 4.87
CA GLY A 158 14.72 -11.33 5.99
C GLY A 158 14.02 -10.07 6.50
N THR A 159 12.87 -9.69 5.89
CA THR A 159 12.00 -8.64 6.43
C THR A 159 10.98 -9.25 7.37
N SER A 160 10.84 -8.69 8.59
CA SER A 160 9.81 -9.11 9.54
C SER A 160 8.42 -8.99 8.89
N THR A 161 7.52 -9.90 9.20
CA THR A 161 6.12 -9.86 8.75
C THR A 161 5.23 -9.07 9.70
N CYS A 162 5.57 -9.07 10.99
CA CYS A 162 4.82 -8.33 12.00
C CYS A 162 5.06 -6.82 11.93
N ARG A 163 3.99 -6.04 12.16
CA ARG A 163 3.95 -4.57 12.13
C ARG A 163 3.22 -3.99 13.33
#